data_78c5a0e5cf57271928aaa4e53632fe99
#
_entry.id   78c5a0e5cf57271928aaa4e53632fe99
#
_cell.length_a   1.000
_cell.length_b   1.000
_cell.length_c   1.000
_cell.angle_alpha   90.00
_cell.angle_beta   90.00
_cell.angle_gamma   90.00
#
_symmetry.space_group_name_H-M   'P 1'
#
loop_
_entity.id
_entity.type
_entity.pdbx_description
1 polymer ?
#
loop_
_entity_poly.entity_id
_entity_poly.type
_entity_poly.pdbx_seq_one_letter_code
_entity_poly.pdbx_strand_id
1 'polypeptide(L)'
;MKKLGLFLLMAVVMCMSVKADDDRVITYQQLPQSAQEFLKQHFSKLVPLVVTMDWDDYTIMYESGEKIEFNKQGEWKDIDCRASHVPAVLIPQQIKSSVQQSFPGTTIIKIDRNRRGYEVKLNNGLEVEFSRNFQVIDIDD
;
A
#
# COMPACT_ATOMS: atom_id res chain seq x y z
N MET A 1 21.19 42.82 -23.47
CA MET A 1 19.77 42.86 -23.70
C MET A 1 19.12 41.47 -23.90
N LYS A 2 19.78 40.61 -24.65
CA LYS A 2 19.25 39.27 -24.90
C LYS A 2 19.42 38.32 -23.70
N LYS A 3 20.19 38.73 -22.72
CA LYS A 3 20.50 37.90 -21.54
C LYS A 3 19.40 37.92 -20.48
N LEU A 4 18.49 38.86 -20.57
CA LEU A 4 17.42 39.00 -19.58
C LEU A 4 16.32 37.94 -19.71
N GLY A 5 16.12 37.45 -20.93
CA GLY A 5 15.13 36.41 -21.17
C GLY A 5 15.50 35.04 -20.61
N LEU A 6 16.79 34.79 -20.47
CA LEU A 6 17.27 33.50 -19.97
C LEU A 6 17.10 33.37 -18.45
N PHE A 7 17.18 34.50 -17.78
CA PHE A 7 17.03 34.51 -16.30
C PHE A 7 15.60 34.25 -15.85
N LEU A 8 14.64 34.67 -16.67
CA LEU A 8 13.24 34.48 -16.31
C LEU A 8 12.81 33.01 -16.42
N LEU A 9 13.42 32.28 -17.35
CA LEU A 9 13.11 30.88 -17.56
C LEU A 9 13.57 30.00 -16.39
N MET A 10 14.67 30.39 -15.78
CA MET A 10 15.22 29.62 -14.66
C MET A 10 14.41 29.76 -13.38
N ALA A 11 13.78 30.90 -13.19
CA ALA A 11 12.95 31.12 -12.01
C ALA A 11 11.66 30.30 -12.04
N VAL A 12 11.13 30.05 -13.24
CA VAL A 12 9.90 29.27 -13.39
C VAL A 12 10.13 27.78 -13.10
N VAL A 13 11.30 27.27 -13.45
CA VAL A 13 11.63 25.87 -13.20
C VAL A 13 11.80 25.59 -11.70
N MET A 14 12.29 26.57 -10.97
CA MET A 14 12.45 26.40 -9.52
C MET A 14 11.12 26.39 -8.78
N CYS A 15 10.11 27.05 -9.30
CA CYS A 15 8.81 27.06 -8.66
C CYS A 15 8.06 25.75 -8.80
N MET A 16 8.41 24.93 -9.80
CA MET A 16 7.75 23.65 -9.99
C MET A 16 8.25 22.56 -9.04
N SER A 17 9.45 22.70 -8.56
CA SER A 17 10.04 21.71 -7.65
C SER A 17 9.53 21.83 -6.20
N VAL A 18 8.84 22.90 -5.87
CA VAL A 18 8.32 23.14 -4.52
C VAL A 18 7.06 22.34 -4.23
N LYS A 19 6.47 21.75 -5.24
CA LYS A 19 5.30 20.88 -5.07
C LYS A 19 5.68 19.44 -4.75
N ALA A 20 6.92 19.17 -4.44
CA ALA A 20 7.34 17.86 -4.01
C ALA A 20 6.48 17.45 -2.82
N ASP A 21 5.92 16.30 -2.92
CA ASP A 21 5.14 15.69 -1.89
C ASP A 21 5.99 15.48 -0.64
N ASP A 22 5.34 15.08 0.41
CA ASP A 22 5.95 14.89 1.72
C ASP A 22 6.69 13.56 1.84
N ASP A 23 6.66 12.72 0.79
CA ASP A 23 7.30 11.41 0.80
C ASP A 23 8.82 11.55 0.76
N ARG A 24 9.48 10.89 1.69
CA ARG A 24 10.93 10.82 1.75
C ARG A 24 11.38 9.39 1.60
N VAL A 25 12.43 9.18 0.79
CA VAL A 25 13.08 7.88 0.70
C VAL A 25 13.88 7.64 1.97
N ILE A 26 13.67 6.48 2.56
CA ILE A 26 14.40 6.05 3.77
C ILE A 26 15.02 4.67 3.52
N THR A 27 15.83 4.22 4.46
CA THR A 27 16.38 2.86 4.42
C THR A 27 15.40 1.88 5.07
N TYR A 28 15.56 0.61 4.72
CA TYR A 28 14.76 -0.45 5.34
C TYR A 28 14.90 -0.45 6.86
N GLN A 29 16.10 -0.19 7.36
CA GLN A 29 16.39 -0.18 8.79
C GLN A 29 15.71 0.96 9.54
N GLN A 30 15.25 1.98 8.83
CA GLN A 30 14.50 3.09 9.42
C GLN A 30 13.02 2.80 9.60
N LEU A 31 12.54 1.67 9.08
CA LEU A 31 11.19 1.20 9.39
C LEU A 31 11.07 0.85 10.88
N PRO A 32 9.88 1.00 11.47
CA PRO A 32 9.64 0.47 12.81
C PRO A 32 10.00 -1.00 12.91
N GLN A 33 10.50 -1.43 14.06
CA GLN A 33 10.93 -2.81 14.29
C GLN A 33 9.80 -3.80 13.98
N SER A 34 8.59 -3.51 14.38
CA SER A 34 7.44 -4.38 14.12
C SER A 34 7.16 -4.55 12.62
N ALA A 35 7.35 -3.48 11.84
CA ALA A 35 7.20 -3.55 10.39
C ALA A 35 8.28 -4.43 9.76
N GLN A 36 9.53 -4.27 10.20
CA GLN A 36 10.64 -5.11 9.71
C GLN A 36 10.39 -6.59 10.00
N GLU A 37 9.93 -6.91 11.20
CA GLU A 37 9.63 -8.28 11.59
C GLU A 37 8.49 -8.86 10.76
N PHE A 38 7.45 -8.08 10.53
CA PHE A 38 6.33 -8.47 9.68
C PHE A 38 6.79 -8.80 8.26
N LEU A 39 7.59 -7.91 7.67
CA LEU A 39 8.10 -8.11 6.31
C LEU A 39 9.02 -9.33 6.22
N LYS A 40 9.86 -9.52 7.21
CA LYS A 40 10.74 -10.68 7.29
C LYS A 40 9.95 -11.97 7.39
N GLN A 41 8.86 -11.98 8.12
CA GLN A 41 8.03 -13.16 8.30
C GLN A 41 7.22 -13.51 7.06
N HIS A 42 6.68 -12.52 6.35
CA HIS A 42 5.69 -12.74 5.30
C HIS A 42 6.19 -12.47 3.89
N PHE A 43 7.22 -11.65 3.73
CA PHE A 43 7.68 -11.17 2.42
C PHE A 43 9.18 -11.29 2.23
N SER A 44 9.83 -12.20 2.95
CA SER A 44 11.29 -12.34 2.94
C SER A 44 11.87 -12.73 1.59
N LYS A 45 11.07 -13.33 0.71
CA LYS A 45 11.53 -13.76 -0.62
C LYS A 45 11.51 -12.66 -1.65
N LEU A 46 10.90 -11.53 -1.33
CA LEU A 46 10.78 -10.40 -2.25
C LEU A 46 11.97 -9.46 -2.08
N VAL A 47 12.33 -8.79 -3.17
CA VAL A 47 13.46 -7.85 -3.18
C VAL A 47 12.90 -6.43 -3.05
N PRO A 48 13.25 -5.71 -1.96
CA PRO A 48 12.80 -4.33 -1.80
C PRO A 48 13.36 -3.42 -2.89
N LEU A 49 12.50 -2.59 -3.45
CA LEU A 49 12.88 -1.58 -4.43
C LEU A 49 13.10 -0.22 -3.78
N VAL A 50 12.13 0.22 -3.00
CA VAL A 50 12.19 1.52 -2.33
C VAL A 50 11.34 1.51 -1.08
N VAL A 51 11.81 2.21 -0.05
CA VAL A 51 11.06 2.47 1.17
C VAL A 51 10.88 3.96 1.30
N THR A 52 9.67 4.40 1.54
CA THR A 52 9.35 5.81 1.72
C THR A 52 8.61 6.03 3.04
N MET A 53 8.66 7.26 3.49
CA MET A 53 8.01 7.69 4.70
C MET A 53 7.37 9.05 4.43
N ASP A 54 6.11 9.20 4.72
CA ASP A 54 5.51 10.51 4.92
C ASP A 54 5.31 10.73 6.42
N TRP A 55 4.59 11.76 6.81
CA TRP A 55 4.49 12.07 8.24
C TRP A 55 3.57 11.15 9.03
N ASP A 56 2.80 10.31 8.36
CA ASP A 56 1.86 9.39 9.01
C ASP A 56 2.15 7.93 8.75
N ASP A 57 2.78 7.61 7.62
CA ASP A 57 2.84 6.25 7.12
C ASP A 57 4.23 5.90 6.59
N TYR A 58 4.48 4.60 6.55
CA TYR A 58 5.64 4.03 5.87
C TYR A 58 5.14 3.17 4.72
N THR A 59 5.84 3.20 3.60
CA THR A 59 5.50 2.39 2.43
C THR A 59 6.74 1.68 1.93
N ILE A 60 6.63 0.38 1.70
CA ILE A 60 7.66 -0.38 1.00
C ILE A 60 7.10 -0.89 -0.32
N MET A 61 7.89 -0.72 -1.38
CA MET A 61 7.59 -1.29 -2.70
C MET A 61 8.66 -2.30 -3.04
N TYR A 62 8.25 -3.42 -3.59
CA TYR A 62 9.13 -4.50 -4.02
C TYR A 62 9.31 -4.47 -5.53
N GLU A 63 10.42 -5.03 -6.02
CA GLU A 63 10.69 -5.10 -7.45
C GLU A 63 9.60 -5.82 -8.23
N SER A 64 8.98 -6.83 -7.62
CA SER A 64 7.88 -7.59 -8.23
C SER A 64 6.53 -6.89 -8.20
N GLY A 65 6.44 -5.67 -7.64
CA GLY A 65 5.25 -4.84 -7.69
C GLY A 65 4.40 -4.82 -6.44
N GLU A 66 4.68 -5.66 -5.46
CA GLU A 66 3.97 -5.62 -4.18
C GLU A 66 4.26 -4.32 -3.45
N LYS A 67 3.25 -3.80 -2.77
CA LYS A 67 3.34 -2.58 -1.99
C LYS A 67 2.65 -2.80 -0.64
N ILE A 68 3.33 -2.48 0.45
CA ILE A 68 2.78 -2.59 1.78
C ILE A 68 2.93 -1.26 2.49
N GLU A 69 1.85 -0.79 3.10
CA GLU A 69 1.83 0.43 3.91
C GLU A 69 1.64 0.09 5.38
N PHE A 70 2.36 0.80 6.23
CA PHE A 70 2.30 0.69 7.69
C PHE A 70 1.97 2.03 8.30
N ASN A 71 1.29 2.00 9.45
CA ASN A 71 1.13 3.20 10.26
C ASN A 71 2.43 3.50 11.03
N LYS A 72 2.43 4.56 11.83
CA LYS A 72 3.60 4.98 12.61
C LYS A 72 4.07 3.92 13.61
N GLN A 73 3.17 3.07 14.09
CA GLN A 73 3.49 2.00 15.03
C GLN A 73 4.04 0.76 14.35
N GLY A 74 4.08 0.74 13.02
CA GLY A 74 4.57 -0.40 12.27
C GLY A 74 3.52 -1.49 12.06
N GLU A 75 2.25 -1.15 12.20
CA GLU A 75 1.15 -2.05 11.89
C GLU A 75 0.72 -1.86 10.44
N TRP A 76 0.50 -2.92 9.70
CA TRP A 76 0.13 -2.78 8.30
C TRP A 76 -1.28 -2.19 8.15
N LYS A 77 -1.44 -1.36 7.13
CA LYS A 77 -2.70 -0.73 6.75
C LYS A 77 -3.20 -1.23 5.40
N ASP A 78 -2.28 -1.50 4.49
CA ASP A 78 -2.57 -1.84 3.12
C ASP A 78 -1.55 -2.85 2.63
N ILE A 79 -2.02 -3.94 2.05
CA ILE A 79 -1.18 -4.96 1.42
C ILE A 79 -1.69 -5.14 0.00
N ASP A 80 -0.93 -4.66 -0.96
CA ASP A 80 -1.27 -4.69 -2.39
C ASP A 80 -0.36 -5.70 -3.10
N CYS A 81 -0.94 -6.80 -3.52
CA CYS A 81 -0.25 -7.89 -4.21
C CYS A 81 -0.88 -8.14 -5.58
N ARG A 82 -1.09 -7.09 -6.36
CA ARG A 82 -1.80 -7.20 -7.66
C ARG A 82 -1.11 -8.15 -8.64
N ALA A 83 0.20 -8.29 -8.54
CA ALA A 83 0.95 -9.19 -9.42
C ALA A 83 0.87 -10.65 -8.94
N SER A 84 0.35 -10.89 -7.75
CA SER A 84 0.23 -12.21 -7.14
C SER A 84 -1.06 -12.30 -6.33
N HIS A 85 -0.97 -12.64 -5.07
CA HIS A 85 -2.11 -12.63 -4.16
C HIS A 85 -1.64 -12.33 -2.74
N VAL A 86 -2.54 -11.84 -1.92
CA VAL A 86 -2.25 -11.61 -0.50
C VAL A 86 -2.06 -12.97 0.19
N PRO A 87 -0.99 -13.14 0.99
CA PRO A 87 -0.83 -14.39 1.74
C PRO A 87 -2.07 -14.69 2.60
N ALA A 88 -2.56 -15.92 2.49
CA ALA A 88 -3.82 -16.31 3.12
C ALA A 88 -3.80 -16.13 4.64
N VAL A 89 -2.63 -16.30 5.27
CA VAL A 89 -2.46 -16.15 6.71
C VAL A 89 -2.72 -14.72 7.19
N LEU A 90 -2.62 -13.74 6.30
CA LEU A 90 -2.85 -12.33 6.64
C LEU A 90 -4.31 -11.91 6.50
N ILE A 91 -5.15 -12.76 5.95
CA ILE A 91 -6.56 -12.46 5.71
C ILE A 91 -7.40 -13.08 6.83
N PRO A 92 -8.25 -12.30 7.51
CA PRO A 92 -9.16 -12.87 8.50
C PRO A 92 -9.99 -14.01 7.91
N GLN A 93 -10.17 -15.07 8.69
CA GLN A 93 -10.86 -16.28 8.23
C GLN A 93 -12.28 -15.98 7.76
N GLN A 94 -12.97 -15.08 8.44
CA GLN A 94 -14.34 -14.71 8.10
C GLN A 94 -14.42 -14.05 6.72
N ILE A 95 -13.41 -13.24 6.37
CA ILE A 95 -13.33 -12.61 5.05
C ILE A 95 -13.07 -13.67 3.99
N LYS A 96 -12.13 -14.59 4.23
CA LYS A 96 -11.85 -15.68 3.29
C LYS A 96 -13.09 -16.51 3.02
N SER A 97 -13.82 -16.87 4.06
CA SER A 97 -15.04 -17.67 3.95
C SER A 97 -16.11 -16.94 3.17
N SER A 98 -16.30 -15.65 3.46
CA SER A 98 -17.29 -14.83 2.76
C SER A 98 -16.98 -14.72 1.26
N VAL A 99 -15.73 -14.50 0.92
CA VAL A 99 -15.30 -14.40 -0.49
C VAL A 99 -15.49 -15.74 -1.21
N GLN A 100 -15.12 -16.84 -0.58
CA GLN A 100 -15.28 -18.17 -1.18
C GLN A 100 -16.73 -18.53 -1.42
N GLN A 101 -17.62 -18.12 -0.52
CA GLN A 101 -19.07 -18.39 -0.65
C GLN A 101 -19.72 -17.54 -1.73
N SER A 102 -19.38 -16.25 -1.76
CA SER A 102 -20.05 -15.29 -2.65
C SER A 102 -19.35 -15.17 -4.01
N PHE A 103 -18.06 -15.38 -4.06
CA PHE A 103 -17.25 -15.21 -5.28
C PHE A 103 -16.29 -16.38 -5.47
N PRO A 104 -16.80 -17.60 -5.65
CA PRO A 104 -15.95 -18.78 -5.78
C PRO A 104 -15.00 -18.65 -6.97
N GLY A 105 -13.79 -19.17 -6.80
CA GLY A 105 -12.78 -19.14 -7.85
C GLY A 105 -11.99 -17.83 -7.94
N THR A 106 -12.26 -16.87 -7.07
CA THR A 106 -11.49 -15.62 -7.03
C THR A 106 -10.38 -15.68 -5.98
N THR A 107 -9.40 -14.80 -6.13
CA THR A 107 -8.33 -14.62 -5.14
C THR A 107 -8.30 -13.15 -4.69
N ILE A 108 -7.89 -12.95 -3.45
CA ILE A 108 -7.72 -11.62 -2.88
C ILE A 108 -6.34 -11.11 -3.25
N ILE A 109 -6.28 -10.03 -4.00
CA ILE A 109 -5.03 -9.42 -4.45
C ILE A 109 -4.64 -8.17 -3.69
N LYS A 110 -5.55 -7.63 -2.90
CA LYS A 110 -5.29 -6.45 -2.07
C LYS A 110 -6.18 -6.51 -0.85
N ILE A 111 -5.68 -6.06 0.29
CA ILE A 111 -6.45 -5.90 1.51
C ILE A 111 -6.04 -4.62 2.22
N ASP A 112 -7.04 -3.81 2.58
CA ASP A 112 -6.89 -2.62 3.41
C ASP A 112 -7.59 -2.84 4.74
N ARG A 113 -7.10 -2.22 5.77
CA ARG A 113 -7.83 -2.12 7.04
C ARG A 113 -7.74 -0.71 7.61
N ASN A 114 -8.85 -0.26 8.18
CA ASN A 114 -8.96 1.05 8.79
C ASN A 114 -9.95 0.97 9.96
N ARG A 115 -10.35 2.14 10.48
CA ARG A 115 -11.28 2.21 11.60
C ARG A 115 -12.65 1.60 11.31
N ARG A 116 -13.08 1.59 10.05
CA ARG A 116 -14.40 1.11 9.64
C ARG A 116 -14.43 -0.39 9.41
N GLY A 117 -13.30 -1.00 9.15
CA GLY A 117 -13.18 -2.42 8.90
C GLY A 117 -12.13 -2.72 7.85
N TYR A 118 -12.52 -3.52 6.87
CA TYR A 118 -11.62 -4.04 5.84
C TYR A 118 -12.19 -3.80 4.45
N GLU A 119 -11.32 -3.64 3.49
CA GLU A 119 -11.68 -3.66 2.07
C GLU A 119 -10.75 -4.62 1.36
N VAL A 120 -11.30 -5.51 0.55
CA VAL A 120 -10.50 -6.43 -0.26
C VAL A 120 -10.79 -6.20 -1.74
N LYS A 121 -9.75 -6.36 -2.54
CA LYS A 121 -9.88 -6.39 -3.99
C LYS A 121 -9.65 -7.81 -4.48
N LEU A 122 -10.55 -8.26 -5.34
CA LEU A 122 -10.46 -9.58 -5.95
C LEU A 122 -9.82 -9.50 -7.33
N ASN A 123 -9.28 -10.62 -7.80
CA ASN A 123 -8.61 -10.66 -9.10
C ASN A 123 -9.57 -10.47 -10.30
N ASN A 124 -10.88 -10.51 -10.07
CA ASN A 124 -11.88 -10.18 -11.09
C ASN A 124 -12.25 -8.69 -11.12
N GLY A 125 -11.60 -7.85 -10.30
CA GLY A 125 -11.84 -6.41 -10.26
C GLY A 125 -12.85 -5.95 -9.21
N LEU A 126 -13.57 -6.86 -8.56
CA LEU A 126 -14.51 -6.48 -7.51
C LEU A 126 -13.80 -6.01 -6.26
N GLU A 127 -14.36 -5.01 -5.61
CA GLU A 127 -13.93 -4.54 -4.30
C GLU A 127 -15.05 -4.81 -3.31
N VAL A 128 -14.72 -5.45 -2.19
CA VAL A 128 -15.69 -5.82 -1.16
C VAL A 128 -15.28 -5.17 0.15
N GLU A 129 -16.20 -4.37 0.69
CA GLU A 129 -15.98 -3.70 1.97
C GLU A 129 -16.67 -4.47 3.09
N PHE A 130 -15.93 -4.69 4.17
CA PHE A 130 -16.40 -5.40 5.36
C PHE A 130 -16.37 -4.48 6.57
N SER A 131 -17.38 -4.60 7.43
CA SER A 131 -17.37 -3.96 8.74
C SER A 131 -16.31 -4.58 9.64
N ARG A 132 -16.11 -3.98 10.81
CA ARG A 132 -15.23 -4.55 11.84
C ARG A 132 -15.68 -5.94 12.30
N ASN A 133 -16.94 -6.24 12.16
CA ASN A 133 -17.54 -7.53 12.51
C ASN A 133 -17.60 -8.48 11.30
N PHE A 134 -16.87 -8.16 10.23
CA PHE A 134 -16.75 -8.97 9.02
C PHE A 134 -18.06 -9.15 8.24
N GLN A 135 -18.97 -8.20 8.36
CA GLN A 135 -20.18 -8.18 7.56
C GLN A 135 -19.92 -7.37 6.29
N VAL A 136 -20.44 -7.83 5.17
CA VAL A 136 -20.34 -7.10 3.90
C VAL A 136 -21.15 -5.82 4.00
N ILE A 137 -20.51 -4.68 3.75
CA ILE A 137 -21.14 -3.36 3.74
C ILE A 137 -21.43 -2.91 2.32
N ASP A 138 -20.50 -3.16 1.40
CA ASP A 138 -20.58 -2.67 0.04
C ASP A 138 -19.79 -3.59 -0.90
N ILE A 139 -20.25 -3.66 -2.15
CA ILE A 139 -19.55 -4.36 -3.23
C ILE A 139 -19.53 -3.41 -4.42
N ASP A 140 -18.32 -3.16 -4.93
CA ASP A 140 -18.11 -2.21 -6.02
C ASP A 140 -17.22 -2.85 -7.09
N ASP A 141 -17.38 -2.40 -8.36
CA ASP A 141 -16.56 -2.89 -9.47
C ASP A 141 -15.84 -1.75 -10.26
#